data_fe1f44caba8daa4f874455c9cb2a6358
#
_entry.id   fe1f44caba8daa4f874455c9cb2a6358
#
_cell.length_a   1.000
_cell.length_b   1.000
_cell.length_c   1.000
_cell.angle_alpha   90.00
_cell.angle_beta   90.00
_cell.angle_gamma   90.00
#
_symmetry.space_group_name_H-M   'P 1'
#
loop_
_entity.id
_entity.type
_entity.pdbx_description
1 polymer ?
#
loop_
_entity_poly.entity_id
_entity_poly.type
_entity_poly.pdbx_seq_one_letter_code
_entity_poly.pdbx_strand_id
1 'polypeptide(L)'
;ELKDAYDTALVSPENDMLLAYCYIDHLKGLTLAVLTSGRKEGERFVFDDPDTGKTAFIRLSGLGECEFEFYEEDDDRFFDAVSAISLTEDEDLLMTRSMEFLDGSRRQFDPDVVNVLLKRKNAPDEECPVRIVKADDHRFIGTLEETPKQSSVYRAGDPVIFFVSKKEDGKIYCIADLTFRSIMTKAELEDGSVLKNTIHAFNQDQNENSFAELLQVLRDSELWIPVKNDTLLSTNEKDLIPGLLQRNDYYFLPVFTSTAEMGDGAKKQPRTRLGMLKTIELAEKNEVTGIVVNPFTEPFILQKKLFKDVASMKSLLMKLD
;
A
#
# COMPACT_ATOMS: atom_id res chain seq x y z
N GLU A 1 -35.72 10.99 -1.96
CA GLU A 1 -34.39 11.00 -1.23
C GLU A 1 -33.23 10.81 -2.20
N LEU A 2 -33.32 9.90 -3.19
CA LEU A 2 -32.30 9.83 -4.28
C LEU A 2 -32.33 11.08 -5.17
N LYS A 3 -33.48 11.73 -5.34
CA LYS A 3 -33.59 13.01 -6.08
C LYS A 3 -32.77 14.15 -5.44
N ASP A 4 -32.64 14.16 -4.12
CA ASP A 4 -31.88 15.19 -3.39
C ASP A 4 -30.36 14.98 -3.48
N ALA A 5 -29.92 13.76 -3.77
CA ALA A 5 -28.51 13.39 -3.94
C ALA A 5 -27.99 13.59 -5.38
N TYR A 6 -28.90 13.73 -6.36
CA TYR A 6 -28.57 13.92 -7.77
C TYR A 6 -28.91 15.34 -8.21
N ASP A 7 -28.04 15.90 -9.04
CA ASP A 7 -28.31 17.13 -9.75
C ASP A 7 -29.67 16.97 -10.49
N THR A 8 -30.66 17.79 -10.12
CA THR A 8 -32.03 17.74 -10.63
C THR A 8 -32.13 17.83 -12.16
N ALA A 9 -31.03 18.16 -12.84
CA ALA A 9 -30.92 18.16 -14.29
C ALA A 9 -30.91 16.77 -14.94
N LEU A 10 -30.71 15.69 -14.16
CA LEU A 10 -30.64 14.31 -14.67
C LEU A 10 -31.94 13.53 -14.50
N VAL A 11 -32.89 14.04 -13.74
CA VAL A 11 -34.12 13.31 -13.42
C VAL A 11 -35.32 14.09 -13.91
N SER A 12 -36.08 13.48 -14.83
CA SER A 12 -37.41 14.02 -15.22
C SER A 12 -38.30 14.12 -13.97
N PRO A 13 -39.10 15.18 -13.81
CA PRO A 13 -40.00 15.34 -12.66
C PRO A 13 -40.98 14.18 -12.44
N GLU A 14 -41.26 13.41 -13.49
CA GLU A 14 -42.20 12.28 -13.47
C GLU A 14 -41.54 10.97 -13.08
N ASN A 15 -40.22 10.93 -13.06
CA ASN A 15 -39.45 9.73 -12.73
C ASN A 15 -39.26 9.59 -11.21
N ASP A 16 -39.40 8.38 -10.71
CA ASP A 16 -39.28 8.02 -9.28
C ASP A 16 -38.24 6.92 -9.00
N MET A 17 -37.58 6.41 -10.06
CA MET A 17 -36.57 5.39 -9.97
C MET A 17 -35.36 5.68 -10.85
N LEU A 18 -34.26 4.93 -10.60
CA LEU A 18 -33.04 4.96 -11.38
C LEU A 18 -32.75 3.56 -11.92
N LEU A 19 -32.40 3.49 -13.20
CA LEU A 19 -31.75 2.31 -13.76
C LEU A 19 -30.24 2.43 -13.54
N ALA A 20 -29.63 1.40 -12.94
CA ALA A 20 -28.21 1.42 -12.69
C ALA A 20 -27.58 0.04 -12.95
N TYR A 21 -26.38 0.05 -13.46
CA TYR A 21 -25.53 -1.14 -13.58
C TYR A 21 -24.72 -1.34 -12.30
N CYS A 22 -24.89 -2.51 -11.66
CA CYS A 22 -24.16 -2.85 -10.43
C CYS A 22 -22.86 -3.55 -10.76
N TYR A 23 -21.74 -3.05 -10.24
CA TYR A 23 -20.43 -3.67 -10.42
C TYR A 23 -19.56 -3.49 -9.17
N ILE A 24 -18.44 -4.23 -9.12
CA ILE A 24 -17.45 -4.11 -8.05
C ILE A 24 -16.32 -3.19 -8.52
N ASP A 25 -16.26 -1.99 -7.94
CA ASP A 25 -15.10 -1.11 -8.08
C ASP A 25 -14.04 -1.53 -7.05
N HIS A 26 -12.87 -1.95 -7.50
CA HIS A 26 -11.82 -2.45 -6.61
C HIS A 26 -11.44 -1.48 -5.48
N LEU A 27 -11.50 -0.18 -5.71
CA LEU A 27 -11.11 0.83 -4.71
C LEU A 27 -12.29 1.33 -3.86
N LYS A 28 -13.53 1.06 -4.27
CA LYS A 28 -14.74 1.67 -3.69
C LYS A 28 -15.82 0.67 -3.30
N GLY A 29 -15.64 -0.60 -3.64
CA GLY A 29 -16.61 -1.66 -3.39
C GLY A 29 -17.79 -1.67 -4.35
N LEU A 30 -18.91 -2.22 -3.91
CA LEU A 30 -20.13 -2.31 -4.72
C LEU A 30 -20.64 -0.92 -5.10
N THR A 31 -20.75 -0.74 -6.40
CA THR A 31 -21.03 0.55 -7.03
C THR A 31 -22.16 0.40 -8.04
N LEU A 32 -23.07 1.34 -8.01
CA LEU A 32 -24.12 1.52 -9.01
C LEU A 32 -23.70 2.64 -9.98
N ALA A 33 -23.49 2.28 -11.25
CA ALA A 33 -23.39 3.29 -12.31
C ALA A 33 -24.80 3.60 -12.80
N VAL A 34 -25.26 4.82 -12.57
CA VAL A 34 -26.59 5.24 -12.99
C VAL A 34 -26.59 5.43 -14.50
N LEU A 35 -27.44 4.68 -15.19
CA LEU A 35 -27.59 4.72 -16.63
C LEU A 35 -28.63 5.76 -17.07
N THR A 36 -29.77 5.79 -16.36
CA THR A 36 -30.86 6.72 -16.62
C THR A 36 -31.85 6.75 -15.46
N SER A 37 -32.85 7.60 -15.57
CA SER A 37 -34.04 7.65 -14.71
C SER A 37 -35.26 7.04 -15.39
N GLY A 38 -36.27 6.66 -14.61
CA GLY A 38 -37.48 6.09 -15.10
C GLY A 38 -38.60 6.05 -14.08
N ARG A 39 -39.68 5.42 -14.45
CA ARG A 39 -40.89 5.23 -13.63
C ARG A 39 -41.50 3.87 -13.88
N LYS A 40 -42.32 3.41 -12.95
CA LYS A 40 -43.10 2.20 -13.11
C LYS A 40 -44.52 2.54 -13.59
N GLU A 41 -44.91 2.02 -14.76
CA GLU A 41 -46.25 2.14 -15.31
C GLU A 41 -46.96 0.76 -15.23
N GLY A 42 -47.72 0.56 -14.18
CA GLY A 42 -48.30 -0.75 -13.89
C GLY A 42 -47.23 -1.76 -13.52
N GLU A 43 -47.09 -2.82 -14.34
CA GLU A 43 -46.02 -3.84 -14.15
C GLU A 43 -44.80 -3.60 -15.03
N ARG A 44 -44.78 -2.53 -15.81
CA ARG A 44 -43.68 -2.21 -16.74
C ARG A 44 -42.81 -1.08 -16.22
N PHE A 45 -41.49 -1.24 -16.45
CA PHE A 45 -40.55 -0.15 -16.28
C PHE A 45 -40.44 0.67 -17.57
N VAL A 46 -40.47 1.97 -17.44
CA VAL A 46 -40.28 2.90 -18.56
C VAL A 46 -39.10 3.79 -18.22
N PHE A 47 -38.02 3.64 -18.96
CA PHE A 47 -36.79 4.38 -18.79
C PHE A 47 -36.60 5.41 -19.90
N ASP A 48 -36.09 6.58 -19.51
CA ASP A 48 -35.64 7.60 -20.45
C ASP A 48 -34.40 7.09 -21.25
N ASP A 49 -34.09 7.74 -22.36
CA ASP A 49 -32.87 7.44 -23.09
C ASP A 49 -31.63 7.78 -22.26
N PRO A 50 -30.53 7.01 -22.41
CA PRO A 50 -29.33 7.27 -21.66
C PRO A 50 -28.73 8.65 -21.95
N ASP A 51 -28.41 9.41 -20.91
CA ASP A 51 -27.64 10.65 -21.06
C ASP A 51 -26.17 10.33 -21.24
N THR A 52 -25.68 10.36 -22.48
CA THR A 52 -24.28 10.02 -22.82
C THR A 52 -23.25 11.02 -22.28
N GLY A 53 -23.67 12.11 -21.65
CA GLY A 53 -22.78 13.17 -21.17
C GLY A 53 -22.44 13.12 -19.67
N LYS A 54 -23.20 12.37 -18.86
CA LYS A 54 -23.07 12.41 -17.40
C LYS A 54 -23.32 11.03 -16.79
N THR A 55 -22.28 10.40 -16.26
CA THR A 55 -22.42 9.19 -15.49
C THR A 55 -22.31 9.50 -14.00
N ALA A 56 -23.33 9.17 -13.23
CA ALA A 56 -23.31 9.28 -11.78
C ALA A 56 -23.05 7.90 -11.14
N PHE A 57 -22.26 7.88 -10.08
CA PHE A 57 -21.90 6.67 -9.37
C PHE A 57 -22.39 6.73 -7.93
N ILE A 58 -23.08 5.68 -7.48
CA ILE A 58 -23.56 5.55 -6.11
C ILE A 58 -22.82 4.40 -5.46
N ARG A 59 -22.22 4.64 -4.29
CA ARG A 59 -21.61 3.59 -3.47
C ARG A 59 -22.65 2.95 -2.58
N LEU A 60 -22.79 1.61 -2.62
CA LEU A 60 -23.78 0.93 -1.80
C LEU A 60 -23.55 1.15 -0.30
N SER A 61 -22.29 1.31 0.13
CA SER A 61 -21.96 1.62 1.52
C SER A 61 -22.49 2.96 2.03
N GLY A 62 -22.86 3.87 1.14
CA GLY A 62 -23.41 5.20 1.45
C GLY A 62 -24.92 5.32 1.25
N LEU A 63 -25.57 4.25 0.77
CA LEU A 63 -27.02 4.24 0.62
C LEU A 63 -27.72 4.03 1.95
N GLY A 64 -28.78 4.82 2.20
CA GLY A 64 -29.76 4.54 3.23
C GLY A 64 -30.72 3.42 2.82
N GLU A 65 -31.91 3.42 3.43
CA GLU A 65 -32.95 2.48 3.04
C GLU A 65 -33.43 2.78 1.61
N CYS A 66 -33.31 1.79 0.70
CA CYS A 66 -33.82 1.86 -0.65
C CYS A 66 -34.27 0.47 -1.09
N GLU A 67 -35.24 0.43 -2.01
CA GLU A 67 -35.72 -0.78 -2.62
C GLU A 67 -34.96 -1.04 -3.93
N PHE A 68 -34.62 -2.30 -4.17
CA PHE A 68 -33.98 -2.76 -5.40
C PHE A 68 -34.90 -3.74 -6.11
N GLU A 69 -35.10 -3.53 -7.39
CA GLU A 69 -35.72 -4.51 -8.29
C GLU A 69 -34.72 -4.86 -9.41
N PHE A 70 -34.64 -6.12 -9.80
CA PHE A 70 -33.80 -6.53 -10.94
C PHE A 70 -34.57 -6.27 -12.24
N TYR A 71 -33.85 -5.65 -13.19
CA TYR A 71 -34.34 -5.44 -14.55
C TYR A 71 -33.65 -6.44 -15.47
N GLU A 72 -34.42 -7.38 -16.01
CA GLU A 72 -33.94 -8.54 -16.80
C GLU A 72 -34.15 -8.36 -18.32
N GLU A 73 -34.64 -7.22 -18.77
CA GLU A 73 -34.83 -6.98 -20.20
C GLU A 73 -33.53 -6.60 -20.88
N ASP A 74 -33.22 -7.23 -22.03
CA ASP A 74 -32.12 -6.85 -22.90
C ASP A 74 -32.49 -5.54 -23.61
N ASP A 75 -31.94 -4.42 -23.16
CA ASP A 75 -32.16 -3.11 -23.72
C ASP A 75 -30.88 -2.55 -24.34
N ASP A 76 -30.75 -2.70 -25.64
CA ASP A 76 -29.57 -2.30 -26.43
C ASP A 76 -29.22 -0.81 -26.26
N ARG A 77 -30.15 0.04 -25.83
CA ARG A 77 -29.91 1.46 -25.59
C ARG A 77 -28.83 1.74 -24.56
N PHE A 78 -28.64 0.81 -23.61
CA PHE A 78 -27.70 0.97 -22.52
C PHE A 78 -26.37 0.26 -22.75
N PHE A 79 -26.23 -0.50 -23.86
CA PHE A 79 -25.03 -1.31 -24.14
C PHE A 79 -23.74 -0.46 -24.14
N ASP A 80 -23.75 0.69 -24.83
CA ASP A 80 -22.57 1.55 -24.90
C ASP A 80 -22.22 2.14 -23.52
N ALA A 81 -23.22 2.52 -22.73
CA ALA A 81 -23.02 3.08 -21.40
C ALA A 81 -22.44 2.04 -20.42
N VAL A 82 -22.94 0.79 -20.47
CA VAL A 82 -22.40 -0.31 -19.65
C VAL A 82 -21.00 -0.69 -20.09
N SER A 83 -20.77 -0.77 -21.42
CA SER A 83 -19.44 -1.13 -21.98
C SER A 83 -18.36 -0.08 -21.67
N ALA A 84 -18.77 1.17 -21.45
CA ALA A 84 -17.84 2.24 -21.05
C ALA A 84 -17.40 2.16 -19.56
N ILE A 85 -18.07 1.32 -18.74
CA ILE A 85 -17.69 1.14 -17.34
C ILE A 85 -16.43 0.30 -17.28
N SER A 86 -15.36 0.90 -16.75
CA SER A 86 -14.10 0.20 -16.56
C SER A 86 -14.23 -0.84 -15.44
N LEU A 87 -14.29 -2.10 -15.82
CA LEU A 87 -14.25 -3.24 -14.89
C LEU A 87 -12.80 -3.69 -14.68
N THR A 88 -12.52 -4.27 -13.53
CA THR A 88 -11.23 -4.92 -13.33
C THR A 88 -11.16 -6.21 -14.14
N GLU A 89 -10.07 -6.38 -14.88
CA GLU A 89 -9.73 -7.61 -15.60
C GLU A 89 -8.60 -8.39 -14.88
N ASP A 90 -8.21 -7.93 -13.69
CA ASP A 90 -7.19 -8.57 -12.88
C ASP A 90 -7.64 -9.97 -12.46
N GLU A 91 -6.98 -11.00 -13.02
CA GLU A 91 -7.33 -12.41 -12.81
C GLU A 91 -7.22 -12.82 -11.34
N ASP A 92 -6.23 -12.28 -10.60
CA ASP A 92 -6.05 -12.57 -9.18
C ASP A 92 -7.24 -12.03 -8.37
N LEU A 93 -7.72 -10.83 -8.66
CA LEU A 93 -8.90 -10.26 -8.01
C LEU A 93 -10.18 -11.01 -8.35
N LEU A 94 -10.39 -11.34 -9.63
CA LEU A 94 -11.55 -12.13 -10.05
C LEU A 94 -11.56 -13.51 -9.38
N MET A 95 -10.40 -14.16 -9.31
CA MET A 95 -10.25 -15.42 -8.60
C MET A 95 -10.57 -15.27 -7.10
N THR A 96 -10.07 -14.23 -6.44
CA THR A 96 -10.35 -14.04 -5.01
C THR A 96 -11.83 -13.80 -4.74
N ARG A 97 -12.54 -13.10 -5.62
CA ARG A 97 -13.99 -12.85 -5.51
C ARG A 97 -14.80 -14.15 -5.55
N SER A 98 -14.33 -15.18 -6.25
CA SER A 98 -14.97 -16.52 -6.30
C SER A 98 -14.67 -17.41 -5.09
N MET A 99 -13.79 -16.98 -4.17
CA MET A 99 -13.41 -17.77 -3.00
C MET A 99 -14.43 -17.63 -1.87
N GLU A 100 -15.47 -18.46 -1.86
CA GLU A 100 -16.55 -18.46 -0.83
C GLU A 100 -16.03 -18.53 0.61
N PHE A 101 -14.88 -19.18 0.84
CA PHE A 101 -14.31 -19.28 2.18
C PHE A 101 -13.85 -17.91 2.76
N LEU A 102 -13.68 -16.89 1.93
CA LEU A 102 -13.40 -15.53 2.37
C LEU A 102 -14.65 -14.73 2.79
N ASP A 103 -15.86 -15.18 2.41
CA ASP A 103 -17.09 -14.41 2.58
C ASP A 103 -17.37 -14.03 4.03
N GLY A 104 -17.04 -14.93 4.97
CA GLY A 104 -17.15 -14.65 6.40
C GLY A 104 -16.22 -13.57 6.94
N SER A 105 -15.19 -13.20 6.18
CA SER A 105 -14.22 -12.17 6.53
C SER A 105 -14.37 -10.91 5.67
N ARG A 106 -15.20 -10.94 4.61
CA ARG A 106 -15.39 -9.80 3.72
C ARG A 106 -16.13 -8.66 4.40
N ARG A 107 -15.76 -7.44 4.04
CA ARG A 107 -16.49 -6.24 4.45
C ARG A 107 -17.80 -6.14 3.67
N GLN A 108 -18.87 -5.81 4.37
CA GLN A 108 -20.16 -5.58 3.73
C GLN A 108 -20.02 -4.47 2.65
N PHE A 109 -20.56 -4.72 1.46
CA PHE A 109 -20.48 -3.85 0.28
C PHE A 109 -19.08 -3.59 -0.29
N ASP A 110 -18.04 -4.24 0.22
CA ASP A 110 -16.69 -4.15 -0.35
C ASP A 110 -16.02 -5.53 -0.35
N PRO A 111 -16.33 -6.39 -1.34
CA PRO A 111 -15.88 -7.77 -1.37
C PRO A 111 -14.36 -7.93 -1.55
N ASP A 112 -13.66 -6.89 -1.99
CA ASP A 112 -12.20 -6.90 -2.11
C ASP A 112 -11.50 -6.54 -0.79
N VAL A 113 -12.26 -6.19 0.26
CA VAL A 113 -11.73 -5.94 1.60
C VAL A 113 -12.14 -7.06 2.55
N VAL A 114 -11.16 -7.63 3.24
CA VAL A 114 -11.35 -8.66 4.27
C VAL A 114 -10.86 -8.18 5.63
N ASN A 115 -11.53 -8.61 6.69
CA ASN A 115 -11.05 -8.39 8.05
C ASN A 115 -9.94 -9.39 8.37
N VAL A 116 -8.74 -8.88 8.65
CA VAL A 116 -7.55 -9.67 8.95
C VAL A 116 -7.20 -9.52 10.41
N LEU A 117 -7.02 -10.64 11.10
CA LEU A 117 -6.52 -10.70 12.46
C LEU A 117 -5.01 -10.48 12.46
N LEU A 118 -4.59 -9.30 12.88
CA LEU A 118 -3.19 -8.93 12.97
C LEU A 118 -2.60 -9.49 14.27
N LYS A 119 -1.63 -10.39 14.15
CA LYS A 119 -0.87 -10.95 15.27
C LYS A 119 0.47 -10.25 15.41
N ARG A 120 0.84 -9.92 16.65
CA ARG A 120 2.10 -9.27 16.99
C ARG A 120 2.66 -9.84 18.26
N LYS A 121 3.98 -9.85 18.36
CA LYS A 121 4.65 -10.23 19.60
C LYS A 121 4.33 -9.19 20.70
N ASN A 122 3.90 -9.66 21.86
CA ASN A 122 3.61 -8.84 23.04
C ASN A 122 2.50 -7.80 22.89
N ALA A 123 1.59 -7.96 21.93
CA ALA A 123 0.40 -7.14 21.79
C ALA A 123 -0.84 -8.03 21.61
N PRO A 124 -2.03 -7.60 22.02
CA PRO A 124 -3.25 -8.33 21.74
C PRO A 124 -3.53 -8.35 20.24
N ASP A 125 -4.20 -9.42 19.81
CA ASP A 125 -4.68 -9.56 18.43
C ASP A 125 -5.65 -8.40 18.11
N GLU A 126 -5.58 -7.87 16.90
CA GLU A 126 -6.40 -6.76 16.43
C GLU A 126 -6.96 -7.07 15.04
N GLU A 127 -8.26 -6.89 14.84
CA GLU A 127 -8.84 -6.96 13.50
C GLU A 127 -8.64 -5.64 12.76
N CYS A 128 -8.17 -5.75 11.51
CA CYS A 128 -7.98 -4.60 10.63
C CYS A 128 -8.47 -4.93 9.21
N PRO A 129 -9.19 -4.02 8.55
CA PRO A 129 -9.59 -4.22 7.16
C PRO A 129 -8.38 -4.12 6.24
N VAL A 130 -8.26 -5.11 5.36
CA VAL A 130 -7.18 -5.25 4.37
C VAL A 130 -7.78 -5.42 2.99
N ARG A 131 -7.42 -4.56 2.06
CA ARG A 131 -7.79 -4.67 0.65
C ARG A 131 -6.89 -5.67 -0.03
N ILE A 132 -7.46 -6.69 -0.64
CA ILE A 132 -6.73 -7.72 -1.39
C ILE A 132 -6.14 -7.07 -2.65
N VAL A 133 -4.86 -7.28 -2.90
CA VAL A 133 -4.15 -6.79 -4.09
C VAL A 133 -3.78 -7.98 -4.99
N LYS A 134 -3.36 -9.09 -4.39
CA LYS A 134 -2.91 -10.27 -5.12
C LYS A 134 -3.13 -11.54 -4.29
N ALA A 135 -3.41 -12.63 -4.94
CA ALA A 135 -3.43 -13.97 -4.34
C ALA A 135 -2.35 -14.85 -4.96
N ASP A 136 -1.77 -15.73 -4.14
CA ASP A 136 -0.86 -16.79 -4.53
C ASP A 136 -1.33 -18.04 -3.78
N ASP A 137 -1.10 -19.24 -4.28
CA ASP A 137 -1.67 -20.55 -3.85
C ASP A 137 -2.12 -20.69 -2.38
N HIS A 138 -1.43 -20.05 -1.45
CA HIS A 138 -1.72 -20.11 -0.01
C HIS A 138 -1.54 -18.77 0.71
N ARG A 139 -1.22 -17.70 -0.02
CA ARG A 139 -0.95 -16.37 0.54
C ARG A 139 -1.75 -15.31 -0.18
N PHE A 140 -2.17 -14.34 0.58
CA PHE A 140 -2.79 -13.14 0.06
C PHE A 140 -1.87 -11.96 0.37
N ILE A 141 -1.73 -11.08 -0.59
CA ILE A 141 -1.09 -9.78 -0.43
C ILE A 141 -2.20 -8.76 -0.45
N GLY A 142 -2.22 -7.88 0.54
CA GLY A 142 -3.18 -6.79 0.60
C GLY A 142 -2.57 -5.54 1.21
N THR A 143 -3.32 -4.46 1.20
CA THR A 143 -2.97 -3.19 1.83
C THR A 143 -3.92 -2.90 2.99
N LEU A 144 -3.37 -2.38 4.10
CA LEU A 144 -4.16 -1.96 5.24
C LEU A 144 -5.05 -0.77 4.86
N GLU A 145 -6.36 -0.86 5.09
CA GLU A 145 -7.29 0.25 4.88
C GLU A 145 -7.23 1.27 6.01
N GLU A 146 -6.81 0.83 7.18
CA GLU A 146 -6.73 1.64 8.40
C GLU A 146 -5.37 1.46 9.09
N THR A 147 -4.94 2.48 9.83
CA THR A 147 -3.75 2.36 10.68
C THR A 147 -4.07 1.51 11.90
N PRO A 148 -3.35 0.39 12.14
CA PRO A 148 -3.57 -0.43 13.32
C PRO A 148 -3.34 0.37 14.61
N LYS A 149 -4.27 0.28 15.56
CA LYS A 149 -4.28 1.10 16.79
C LYS A 149 -3.06 0.87 17.68
N GLN A 150 -2.49 -0.33 17.62
CA GLN A 150 -1.39 -0.75 18.49
C GLN A 150 -0.05 -0.87 17.74
N SER A 151 0.07 -0.30 16.55
CA SER A 151 1.30 -0.31 15.78
C SER A 151 1.86 1.10 15.61
N SER A 152 3.12 1.28 15.92
CA SER A 152 3.88 2.49 15.56
C SER A 152 4.57 2.37 14.20
N VAL A 153 4.61 1.17 13.63
CA VAL A 153 5.38 0.81 12.42
C VAL A 153 4.48 0.71 11.20
N TYR A 154 3.25 0.20 11.36
CA TYR A 154 2.30 0.01 10.25
C TYR A 154 1.28 1.14 10.18
N ARG A 155 0.92 1.55 8.97
CA ARG A 155 -0.06 2.61 8.67
C ARG A 155 -1.05 2.14 7.61
N ALA A 156 -2.16 2.86 7.46
CA ALA A 156 -3.04 2.70 6.31
C ALA A 156 -2.24 2.84 4.99
N GLY A 157 -2.50 1.94 4.05
CA GLY A 157 -1.77 1.83 2.78
C GLY A 157 -0.56 0.90 2.81
N ASP A 158 -0.07 0.50 3.99
CA ASP A 158 1.05 -0.43 4.09
C ASP A 158 0.66 -1.84 3.63
N PRO A 159 1.52 -2.54 2.88
CA PRO A 159 1.26 -3.89 2.43
C PRO A 159 1.42 -4.90 3.57
N VAL A 160 0.58 -5.90 3.56
CA VAL A 160 0.64 -7.04 4.48
C VAL A 160 0.44 -8.35 3.73
N ILE A 161 1.11 -9.39 4.19
CA ILE A 161 0.83 -10.77 3.77
C ILE A 161 -0.05 -11.41 4.82
N PHE A 162 -1.14 -12.04 4.39
CA PHE A 162 -2.00 -12.80 5.27
C PHE A 162 -2.32 -14.20 4.70
N PHE A 163 -2.74 -15.08 5.58
CA PHE A 163 -3.07 -16.46 5.29
C PHE A 163 -4.47 -16.76 5.81
N VAL A 164 -5.11 -17.75 5.22
CA VAL A 164 -6.40 -18.24 5.68
C VAL A 164 -6.16 -19.44 6.60
N SER A 165 -6.77 -19.41 7.78
CA SER A 165 -6.67 -20.48 8.78
C SER A 165 -8.03 -20.85 9.32
N LYS A 166 -8.31 -22.14 9.36
CA LYS A 166 -9.50 -22.68 10.00
C LYS A 166 -9.18 -23.00 11.46
N LYS A 167 -9.90 -22.38 12.39
CA LYS A 167 -9.75 -22.64 13.84
C LYS A 167 -10.59 -23.82 14.30
N GLU A 168 -10.40 -24.23 15.56
CA GLU A 168 -11.13 -25.34 16.21
C GLU A 168 -12.65 -25.11 16.27
N ASP A 169 -13.09 -23.86 16.29
CA ASP A 169 -14.51 -23.46 16.22
C ASP A 169 -15.14 -23.69 14.83
N GLY A 170 -14.34 -24.15 13.86
CA GLY A 170 -14.74 -24.38 12.48
C GLY A 170 -14.78 -23.13 11.63
N LYS A 171 -14.58 -21.94 12.19
CA LYS A 171 -14.56 -20.69 11.46
C LYS A 171 -13.23 -20.46 10.76
N ILE A 172 -13.31 -19.78 9.64
CA ILE A 172 -12.16 -19.38 8.83
C ILE A 172 -11.78 -17.95 9.20
N TYR A 173 -10.51 -17.71 9.41
CA TYR A 173 -9.94 -16.42 9.75
C TYR A 173 -8.83 -16.07 8.77
N CYS A 174 -8.80 -14.82 8.33
CA CYS A 174 -7.64 -14.24 7.67
C CYS A 174 -6.67 -13.78 8.76
N ILE A 175 -5.40 -14.19 8.72
CA ILE A 175 -4.42 -13.94 9.78
C ILE A 175 -3.13 -13.41 9.15
N ALA A 176 -2.66 -12.27 9.63
CA ALA A 176 -1.33 -11.73 9.32
C ALA A 176 -0.45 -11.72 10.57
N ASP A 177 0.76 -12.26 10.45
CA ASP A 177 1.78 -12.13 11.50
C ASP A 177 2.63 -10.90 11.20
N LEU A 178 2.44 -9.87 12.00
CA LEU A 178 3.17 -8.61 11.92
C LEU A 178 4.34 -8.53 12.91
N THR A 179 4.76 -9.66 13.49
CA THR A 179 5.94 -9.74 14.35
C THR A 179 7.19 -9.25 13.59
N PHE A 180 7.23 -9.51 12.30
CA PHE A 180 8.25 -9.01 11.37
C PHE A 180 7.62 -8.48 10.09
N ARG A 181 8.22 -7.44 9.50
CA ARG A 181 7.84 -7.03 8.17
C ARG A 181 8.18 -8.14 7.17
N SER A 182 7.17 -8.55 6.42
CA SER A 182 7.31 -9.59 5.40
C SER A 182 7.26 -9.05 3.96
N ILE A 183 6.79 -7.81 3.79
CA ILE A 183 6.66 -7.13 2.50
C ILE A 183 6.70 -5.61 2.68
N MET A 184 7.23 -4.91 1.68
CA MET A 184 7.26 -3.44 1.60
C MET A 184 7.03 -2.97 0.17
N THR A 185 6.51 -1.77 0.00
CA THR A 185 6.47 -1.08 -1.29
C THR A 185 7.63 -0.10 -1.42
N LYS A 186 7.98 0.22 -2.66
CA LYS A 186 8.98 1.28 -2.92
C LYS A 186 8.52 2.63 -2.37
N ALA A 187 7.23 2.93 -2.47
CA ALA A 187 6.63 4.18 -2.00
C ALA A 187 6.78 4.37 -0.48
N GLU A 188 6.61 3.30 0.33
CA GLU A 188 6.79 3.37 1.78
C GLU A 188 8.23 3.74 2.19
N LEU A 189 9.21 3.34 1.39
CA LEU A 189 10.62 3.61 1.67
C LEU A 189 11.07 4.99 1.16
N GLU A 190 10.24 5.67 0.36
CA GLU A 190 10.64 6.85 -0.39
C GLU A 190 10.93 8.06 0.51
N ASP A 191 10.16 8.27 1.57
CA ASP A 191 10.36 9.38 2.51
C ASP A 191 11.38 9.09 3.62
N GLY A 192 11.84 7.82 3.71
CA GLY A 192 12.78 7.35 4.72
C GLY A 192 12.19 7.17 6.12
N SER A 193 10.89 7.36 6.31
CA SER A 193 10.23 7.28 7.62
C SER A 193 10.22 5.87 8.18
N VAL A 194 10.03 4.86 7.32
CA VAL A 194 10.03 3.44 7.74
C VAL A 194 11.39 3.08 8.35
N LEU A 195 12.49 3.37 7.65
CA LEU A 195 13.83 3.09 8.17
C LEU A 195 14.13 3.88 9.46
N LYS A 196 13.74 5.15 9.52
CA LYS A 196 13.91 5.98 10.72
C LYS A 196 13.18 5.38 11.93
N ASN A 197 11.91 4.97 11.75
CA ASN A 197 11.11 4.36 12.80
C ASN A 197 11.69 2.99 13.23
N THR A 198 12.22 2.22 12.30
CA THR A 198 12.85 0.93 12.59
C THR A 198 14.16 1.12 13.36
N ILE A 199 14.96 2.14 13.03
CA ILE A 199 16.15 2.51 13.83
C ILE A 199 15.73 2.91 15.25
N HIS A 200 14.69 3.72 15.38
CA HIS A 200 14.18 4.12 16.69
C HIS A 200 13.72 2.92 17.51
N ALA A 201 12.92 2.03 16.93
CA ALA A 201 12.46 0.80 17.60
C ALA A 201 13.63 -0.09 18.05
N PHE A 202 14.65 -0.28 17.22
CA PHE A 202 15.86 -1.01 17.57
C PHE A 202 16.61 -0.36 18.73
N ASN A 203 16.74 0.96 18.75
CA ASN A 203 17.42 1.67 19.83
C ASN A 203 16.69 1.57 21.17
N GLN A 204 15.35 1.43 21.15
CA GLN A 204 14.54 1.22 22.36
C GLN A 204 14.61 -0.21 22.89
N ASP A 205 14.67 -1.21 22.00
CA ASP A 205 14.72 -2.63 22.36
C ASP A 205 15.73 -3.38 21.48
N GLN A 206 16.99 -3.37 21.91
CA GLN A 206 18.12 -3.99 21.21
C GLN A 206 18.12 -5.51 21.40
N ASN A 207 17.40 -6.21 20.52
CA ASN A 207 17.38 -7.67 20.48
C ASN A 207 17.64 -8.19 19.05
N GLU A 208 17.82 -9.51 18.91
CA GLU A 208 18.12 -10.13 17.61
C GLU A 208 17.03 -9.87 16.58
N ASN A 209 15.77 -9.84 16.99
CA ASN A 209 14.63 -9.65 16.10
C ASN A 209 14.56 -8.23 15.56
N SER A 210 14.64 -7.22 16.45
CA SER A 210 14.65 -5.81 16.05
C SER A 210 15.89 -5.47 15.19
N PHE A 211 17.02 -6.14 15.45
CA PHE A 211 18.22 -6.01 14.63
C PHE A 211 18.02 -6.62 13.24
N ALA A 212 17.46 -7.83 13.15
CA ALA A 212 17.17 -8.49 11.87
C ALA A 212 16.20 -7.67 11.02
N GLU A 213 15.12 -7.14 11.63
CA GLU A 213 14.16 -6.27 10.95
C GLU A 213 14.84 -4.99 10.44
N LEU A 214 15.66 -4.35 11.26
CA LEU A 214 16.42 -3.17 10.86
C LEU A 214 17.31 -3.43 9.64
N LEU A 215 18.06 -4.53 9.62
CA LEU A 215 18.91 -4.87 8.49
C LEU A 215 18.10 -5.16 7.22
N GLN A 216 16.93 -5.76 7.37
CA GLN A 216 16.03 -6.07 6.26
C GLN A 216 15.43 -4.82 5.63
N VAL A 217 14.92 -3.89 6.45
CA VAL A 217 14.42 -2.60 5.98
C VAL A 217 15.54 -1.77 5.35
N LEU A 218 16.72 -1.76 5.99
CA LEU A 218 17.90 -1.04 5.49
C LEU A 218 18.32 -1.54 4.11
N ARG A 219 18.30 -2.85 3.88
CA ARG A 219 18.68 -3.49 2.61
C ARG A 219 17.92 -2.92 1.41
N ASP A 220 16.62 -2.63 1.57
CA ASP A 220 15.76 -2.15 0.51
C ASP A 220 15.60 -0.62 0.47
N SER A 221 16.19 0.09 1.46
CA SER A 221 16.10 1.53 1.57
C SER A 221 16.97 2.27 0.56
N GLU A 222 16.49 3.43 0.11
CA GLU A 222 17.26 4.42 -0.61
C GLU A 222 17.71 5.54 0.34
N LEU A 223 18.99 5.91 0.27
CA LEU A 223 19.64 6.78 1.23
C LEU A 223 20.27 8.00 0.55
N TRP A 224 20.17 9.14 1.20
CA TRP A 224 20.87 10.35 0.78
C TRP A 224 22.33 10.31 1.22
N ILE A 225 23.23 10.61 0.28
CA ILE A 225 24.67 10.57 0.47
C ILE A 225 25.27 11.93 0.08
N PRO A 226 26.00 12.62 0.99
CA PRO A 226 26.76 13.80 0.62
C PRO A 226 27.90 13.44 -0.32
N VAL A 227 28.07 14.21 -1.40
CA VAL A 227 29.15 14.01 -2.38
C VAL A 227 29.93 15.31 -2.59
N LYS A 228 31.15 15.20 -3.08
CA LYS A 228 31.96 16.37 -3.43
C LYS A 228 31.44 17.02 -4.72
N ASN A 229 31.55 18.33 -4.82
CA ASN A 229 31.01 19.13 -5.94
C ASN A 229 31.42 18.61 -7.33
N ASP A 230 32.68 18.19 -7.46
CA ASP A 230 33.27 17.80 -8.74
C ASP A 230 32.66 16.52 -9.33
N THR A 231 31.92 15.75 -8.51
CA THR A 231 31.35 14.45 -8.91
C THR A 231 29.92 14.52 -9.44
N LEU A 232 29.22 15.64 -9.26
CA LEU A 232 27.86 15.82 -9.82
C LEU A 232 27.87 16.00 -11.35
N LEU A 233 29.02 16.33 -11.94
CA LEU A 233 29.20 16.46 -13.39
C LEU A 233 29.49 15.11 -14.06
N SER A 234 29.78 14.06 -13.28
CA SER A 234 29.97 12.71 -13.80
C SER A 234 28.63 12.03 -14.03
N THR A 235 28.41 11.56 -15.24
CA THR A 235 27.22 10.75 -15.60
C THR A 235 27.35 9.31 -15.10
N ASN A 236 28.48 8.93 -14.48
CA ASN A 236 28.77 7.58 -14.05
C ASN A 236 28.72 7.50 -12.52
N GLU A 237 27.80 6.71 -11.96
CA GLU A 237 27.71 6.43 -10.51
C GLU A 237 29.07 5.88 -9.93
N LYS A 238 29.88 5.28 -10.79
CA LYS A 238 31.20 4.74 -10.41
C LYS A 238 32.24 5.78 -10.04
N ASP A 239 32.02 7.04 -10.41
CA ASP A 239 32.97 8.15 -10.18
C ASP A 239 32.58 9.03 -8.98
N LEU A 240 31.52 8.61 -8.23
CA LEU A 240 31.08 9.34 -7.05
C LEU A 240 32.16 9.35 -5.97
N ILE A 241 32.51 10.54 -5.48
CA ILE A 241 33.41 10.74 -4.33
C ILE A 241 32.54 11.20 -3.15
N PRO A 242 32.28 10.29 -2.17
CA PRO A 242 31.45 10.65 -1.02
C PRO A 242 32.19 11.56 -0.05
N GLY A 243 31.42 12.36 0.70
CA GLY A 243 31.92 12.98 1.92
C GLY A 243 32.03 11.92 3.01
N LEU A 244 33.18 11.79 3.66
CA LEU A 244 33.39 10.83 4.74
C LEU A 244 33.39 11.53 6.10
N LEU A 245 32.92 10.84 7.13
CA LEU A 245 33.10 11.23 8.53
C LEU A 245 34.32 10.51 9.09
N GLN A 246 35.18 11.26 9.77
CA GLN A 246 36.33 10.71 10.47
C GLN A 246 36.08 10.75 11.99
N ARG A 247 36.35 9.65 12.65
CA ARG A 247 36.37 9.55 14.12
C ARG A 247 37.61 8.77 14.53
N ASN A 248 38.58 9.47 15.12
CA ASN A 248 39.95 8.94 15.37
C ASN A 248 40.57 8.45 14.04
N ASP A 249 41.05 7.23 13.99
CA ASP A 249 41.64 6.59 12.80
C ASP A 249 40.63 5.87 11.90
N TYR A 250 39.30 6.00 12.18
CA TYR A 250 38.25 5.31 11.46
C TYR A 250 37.50 6.27 10.55
N TYR A 251 37.19 5.80 9.33
CA TYR A 251 36.39 6.52 8.36
C TYR A 251 35.05 5.83 8.19
N PHE A 252 33.97 6.61 8.15
CA PHE A 252 32.61 6.14 7.96
C PHE A 252 31.96 6.85 6.77
N LEU A 253 31.14 6.12 6.02
CA LEU A 253 30.27 6.71 5.01
C LEU A 253 28.97 7.19 5.70
N PRO A 254 28.73 8.50 5.82
CA PRO A 254 27.47 9.01 6.35
C PRO A 254 26.39 8.90 5.30
N VAL A 255 25.24 8.40 5.73
CA VAL A 255 24.03 8.30 4.91
C VAL A 255 22.82 8.78 5.71
N PHE A 256 21.77 9.21 5.02
CA PHE A 256 20.64 9.85 5.67
C PHE A 256 19.32 9.30 5.11
N THR A 257 18.36 9.05 5.99
CA THR A 257 17.01 8.60 5.61
C THR A 257 16.23 9.69 4.87
N SER A 258 16.50 10.96 5.22
CA SER A 258 15.90 12.11 4.55
C SER A 258 16.88 13.29 4.56
N THR A 259 16.60 14.31 3.75
CA THR A 259 17.38 15.56 3.77
C THR A 259 17.23 16.35 5.07
N ALA A 260 16.16 16.11 5.83
CA ALA A 260 15.97 16.74 7.14
C ALA A 260 17.00 16.23 8.17
N GLU A 261 17.40 14.96 8.07
CA GLU A 261 18.38 14.33 8.97
C GLU A 261 19.83 14.79 8.71
N MET A 262 20.09 15.45 7.58
CA MET A 262 21.46 15.87 7.21
C MET A 262 22.03 17.02 8.04
N GLY A 263 21.21 17.69 8.85
CA GLY A 263 21.65 18.91 9.56
C GLY A 263 21.95 20.10 8.63
N ASP A 264 22.14 21.29 9.19
CA ASP A 264 22.25 22.51 8.38
C ASP A 264 23.55 22.61 7.56
N GLY A 265 24.64 22.02 8.06
CA GLY A 265 25.93 21.98 7.34
C GLY A 265 25.89 21.10 6.11
N ALA A 266 25.31 19.93 6.20
CA ALA A 266 25.23 18.95 5.11
C ALA A 266 24.13 19.28 4.10
N LYS A 267 23.07 20.02 4.48
CA LYS A 267 22.03 20.50 3.55
C LYS A 267 22.57 21.35 2.42
N LYS A 268 23.68 22.05 2.64
CA LYS A 268 24.33 22.92 1.63
C LYS A 268 25.28 22.16 0.71
N GLN A 269 25.61 20.91 1.03
CA GLN A 269 26.49 20.09 0.21
C GLN A 269 25.72 19.41 -0.92
N PRO A 270 26.34 19.19 -2.08
CA PRO A 270 25.83 18.31 -3.11
C PRO A 270 25.56 16.93 -2.54
N ARG A 271 24.51 16.30 -3.02
CA ARG A 271 24.07 14.99 -2.53
C ARG A 271 23.45 14.18 -3.65
N THR A 272 23.54 12.88 -3.53
CA THR A 272 22.86 11.92 -4.39
C THR A 272 22.02 10.96 -3.56
N ARG A 273 21.14 10.20 -4.20
CA ARG A 273 20.35 9.17 -3.56
C ARG A 273 20.71 7.83 -4.17
N LEU A 274 21.07 6.86 -3.33
CA LEU A 274 21.45 5.51 -3.75
C LEU A 274 20.72 4.47 -2.92
N GLY A 275 20.34 3.36 -3.56
CA GLY A 275 19.90 2.17 -2.84
C GLY A 275 21.04 1.57 -2.00
N MET A 276 20.68 0.87 -0.92
CA MET A 276 21.65 0.35 0.04
C MET A 276 22.72 -0.55 -0.56
N LEU A 277 22.39 -1.38 -1.57
CA LEU A 277 23.38 -2.25 -2.21
C LEU A 277 24.48 -1.44 -2.91
N LYS A 278 24.12 -0.40 -3.65
CA LYS A 278 25.08 0.53 -4.28
C LYS A 278 25.85 1.35 -3.23
N THR A 279 25.20 1.65 -2.11
CA THR A 279 25.84 2.34 -0.98
C THR A 279 26.93 1.46 -0.35
N ILE A 280 26.70 0.16 -0.23
CA ILE A 280 27.71 -0.82 0.21
C ILE A 280 28.89 -0.87 -0.77
N GLU A 281 28.65 -0.96 -2.07
CA GLU A 281 29.70 -0.93 -3.10
C GLU A 281 30.55 0.35 -3.00
N LEU A 282 29.90 1.49 -2.80
CA LEU A 282 30.57 2.78 -2.62
C LEU A 282 31.42 2.80 -1.33
N ALA A 283 30.91 2.22 -0.25
CA ALA A 283 31.61 2.11 1.02
C ALA A 283 32.84 1.19 0.91
N GLU A 284 32.74 0.05 0.24
CA GLU A 284 33.83 -0.88 0.00
C GLU A 284 34.93 -0.24 -0.85
N LYS A 285 34.56 0.46 -1.93
CA LYS A 285 35.49 1.20 -2.81
C LYS A 285 36.30 2.27 -2.06
N ASN A 286 35.71 2.91 -1.06
CA ASN A 286 36.35 3.95 -0.25
C ASN A 286 37.01 3.41 1.03
N GLU A 287 37.10 2.08 1.18
CA GLU A 287 37.77 1.37 2.30
C GLU A 287 37.33 1.83 3.69
N VAL A 288 36.07 2.25 3.84
CA VAL A 288 35.56 2.72 5.13
C VAL A 288 35.35 1.59 6.14
N THR A 289 35.34 1.93 7.40
CA THR A 289 35.11 1.00 8.53
C THR A 289 33.65 0.56 8.62
N GLY A 290 32.73 1.40 8.15
CA GLY A 290 31.31 1.13 8.17
C GLY A 290 30.50 2.28 7.54
N ILE A 291 29.18 2.08 7.48
CA ILE A 291 28.19 3.07 7.07
C ILE A 291 27.48 3.55 8.34
N VAL A 292 27.31 4.86 8.50
CA VAL A 292 26.55 5.43 9.60
C VAL A 292 25.29 6.12 9.07
N VAL A 293 24.13 5.61 9.49
CA VAL A 293 22.83 6.17 9.13
C VAL A 293 22.46 7.25 10.15
N ASN A 294 22.00 8.40 9.69
CA ASN A 294 21.55 9.56 10.50
C ASN A 294 22.55 9.95 11.62
N PRO A 295 23.83 10.22 11.31
CA PRO A 295 24.87 10.42 12.31
C PRO A 295 24.64 11.59 13.28
N PHE A 296 23.75 12.54 12.95
CA PHE A 296 23.54 13.78 13.70
C PHE A 296 22.27 13.78 14.58
N THR A 297 21.43 12.75 14.43
CA THR A 297 20.16 12.63 15.17
C THR A 297 20.12 11.33 15.95
N GLU A 298 19.70 10.25 15.32
CA GLU A 298 19.58 8.92 15.90
C GLU A 298 20.44 7.93 15.10
N PRO A 299 21.72 7.77 15.44
CA PRO A 299 22.66 7.04 14.62
C PRO A 299 22.49 5.53 14.69
N PHE A 300 22.61 4.86 13.54
CA PHE A 300 22.84 3.43 13.43
C PHE A 300 24.12 3.17 12.65
N ILE A 301 25.00 2.30 13.15
CA ILE A 301 26.27 1.97 12.49
C ILE A 301 26.21 0.55 11.92
N LEU A 302 26.20 0.45 10.59
CA LEU A 302 26.41 -0.81 9.89
C LEU A 302 27.91 -1.07 9.74
N GLN A 303 28.45 -2.00 10.50
CA GLN A 303 29.86 -2.39 10.43
C GLN A 303 30.17 -3.11 9.12
N LYS A 304 31.38 -2.92 8.58
CA LYS A 304 31.85 -3.53 7.32
C LYS A 304 31.66 -5.05 7.26
N LYS A 305 31.83 -5.77 8.40
CA LYS A 305 31.62 -7.22 8.48
C LYS A 305 30.20 -7.68 8.11
N LEU A 306 29.18 -6.80 8.24
CA LEU A 306 27.77 -7.09 7.95
C LEU A 306 27.36 -6.73 6.50
N PHE A 307 28.24 -6.13 5.70
CA PHE A 307 27.91 -5.71 4.34
C PHE A 307 27.45 -6.88 3.47
N LYS A 308 28.17 -8.01 3.55
CA LYS A 308 27.80 -9.23 2.81
C LYS A 308 26.49 -9.84 3.27
N ASP A 309 26.24 -9.80 4.58
CA ASP A 309 25.01 -10.34 5.16
C ASP A 309 23.82 -9.53 4.63
N VAL A 310 23.86 -8.19 4.72
CA VAL A 310 22.83 -7.31 4.18
C VAL A 310 22.64 -7.50 2.68
N ALA A 311 23.72 -7.58 1.91
CA ALA A 311 23.65 -7.76 0.46
C ALA A 311 23.02 -9.10 0.05
N SER A 312 23.20 -10.15 0.85
CA SER A 312 22.63 -11.48 0.59
C SER A 312 21.18 -11.67 1.06
N MET A 313 20.65 -10.75 1.86
CA MET A 313 19.25 -10.81 2.32
C MET A 313 18.28 -10.78 1.15
N LYS A 314 17.16 -11.50 1.29
CA LYS A 314 16.06 -11.45 0.32
C LYS A 314 15.38 -10.07 0.40
N SER A 315 15.07 -9.48 -0.75
CA SER A 315 14.28 -8.25 -0.80
C SER A 315 12.87 -8.48 -0.27
N LEU A 316 12.36 -7.52 0.50
CA LEU A 316 10.96 -7.45 0.92
C LEU A 316 10.12 -6.58 -0.03
N LEU A 317 10.74 -5.94 -1.04
CA LEU A 317 10.00 -5.12 -1.99
C LEU A 317 8.99 -5.96 -2.76
N MET A 318 7.75 -5.52 -2.73
CA MET A 318 6.69 -6.04 -3.57
C MET A 318 7.08 -5.81 -5.03
N LYS A 319 7.14 -6.89 -5.82
CA LYS A 319 7.26 -6.79 -7.25
C LYS A 319 5.84 -6.53 -7.78
N LEU A 320 5.62 -5.32 -8.25
CA LEU A 320 4.50 -4.99 -9.12
C LEU A 320 4.97 -5.41 -10.52
N ASP A 321 4.74 -6.67 -10.90
CA ASP A 321 4.94 -7.12 -12.28
C ASP A 321 3.70 -6.76 -13.09
#